data_9f673f5d7c0a5c7e9ac32c72610a113d
#
_entry.id   9f673f5d7c0a5c7e9ac32c72610a113d
#
_cell.length_a   1.000
_cell.length_b   1.000
_cell.length_c   1.000
_cell.angle_alpha   90.00
_cell.angle_beta   90.00
_cell.angle_gamma   90.00
#
_symmetry.space_group_name_H-M   'P 1'
#
loop_
_entity.id
_entity.type
_entity.pdbx_description
1 polymer ?
#
loop_
_entity_poly.entity_id
_entity_poly.type
_entity_poly.pdbx_seq_one_letter_code
_entity_poly.pdbx_strand_id
1 'polypeptide(L)'
;MTTPAWATRKRTVVALMCALVLAIELYLVFVNRSGEFRIQGAEVFDLADFGSGAVVSHAFLMRGDGLNSVAVQFGSDSKAQVNVQWTLWRGMAEQPAEMTRAFDGVEAVELRPGHQWRTFAFTRDASSRDRWYTIELRSLGVARLGPGPEGGVDAPPRVALVASHDNPERGGLLWVDGALRPGSLFIRAGRQGRTIYRRFVIEVEPNLSPVLRIRAVQWLVVVAFHWAFLVFVLAVFSDARREPTSAARQ
;
A
#
# COMPACT_ATOMS: atom_id res chain seq x y z
N MET A 1 32.16 -40.31 -28.58
CA MET A 1 32.02 -38.90 -29.02
C MET A 1 31.73 -38.05 -27.80
N THR A 2 32.72 -37.35 -27.30
CA THR A 2 32.57 -36.46 -26.11
C THR A 2 32.11 -35.09 -26.59
N THR A 3 30.97 -34.64 -26.07
CA THR A 3 30.48 -33.27 -26.32
C THR A 3 31.53 -32.27 -25.85
N PRO A 4 31.94 -31.29 -26.67
CA PRO A 4 32.95 -30.33 -26.27
C PRO A 4 32.48 -29.48 -25.07
N ALA A 5 33.36 -29.24 -24.11
CA ALA A 5 33.06 -28.56 -22.84
C ALA A 5 32.37 -27.19 -22.99
N TRP A 6 32.68 -26.47 -24.10
CA TRP A 6 32.05 -25.17 -24.40
C TRP A 6 30.55 -25.28 -24.75
N ALA A 7 30.14 -26.37 -25.43
CA ALA A 7 28.73 -26.59 -25.80
C ALA A 7 27.90 -26.90 -24.57
N THR A 8 28.47 -27.64 -23.61
CA THR A 8 27.85 -27.90 -22.29
C THR A 8 27.68 -26.59 -21.50
N ARG A 9 28.72 -25.74 -21.53
CA ARG A 9 28.71 -24.45 -20.82
C ARG A 9 27.64 -23.49 -21.39
N LYS A 10 27.48 -23.38 -22.69
CA LYS A 10 26.44 -22.57 -23.34
C LYS A 10 25.03 -23.08 -22.96
N ARG A 11 24.79 -24.40 -22.98
CA ARG A 11 23.51 -25.00 -22.61
C ARG A 11 23.16 -24.74 -21.13
N THR A 12 24.16 -24.84 -20.27
CA THR A 12 23.97 -24.54 -18.83
C THR A 12 23.59 -23.07 -18.60
N VAL A 13 24.26 -22.13 -19.30
CA VAL A 13 23.93 -20.69 -19.18
C VAL A 13 22.51 -20.41 -19.67
N VAL A 14 22.09 -20.97 -20.80
CA VAL A 14 20.72 -20.78 -21.31
C VAL A 14 19.68 -21.39 -20.37
N ALA A 15 19.94 -22.59 -19.84
CA ALA A 15 19.04 -23.22 -18.87
C ALA A 15 18.89 -22.38 -17.58
N LEU A 16 19.99 -21.81 -17.07
CA LEU A 16 19.97 -20.90 -15.93
C LEU A 16 19.17 -19.62 -16.23
N MET A 17 19.35 -19.04 -17.42
CA MET A 17 18.58 -17.85 -17.81
C MET A 17 17.08 -18.15 -17.92
N CYS A 18 16.68 -19.30 -18.50
CA CYS A 18 15.28 -19.72 -18.55
C CYS A 18 14.70 -19.95 -17.16
N ALA A 19 15.47 -20.61 -16.27
CA ALA A 19 15.04 -20.82 -14.89
C ALA A 19 14.88 -19.50 -14.13
N LEU A 20 15.77 -18.53 -14.34
CA LEU A 20 15.70 -17.20 -13.74
C LEU A 20 14.46 -16.43 -14.22
N VAL A 21 14.18 -16.44 -15.52
CA VAL A 21 12.98 -15.79 -16.08
C VAL A 21 11.71 -16.40 -15.51
N LEU A 22 11.63 -17.74 -15.49
CA LEU A 22 10.50 -18.45 -14.90
C LEU A 22 10.35 -18.15 -13.40
N ALA A 23 11.43 -18.10 -12.65
CA ALA A 23 11.41 -17.75 -11.22
C ALA A 23 10.92 -16.33 -11.00
N ILE A 24 11.34 -15.37 -11.84
CA ILE A 24 10.87 -13.99 -11.81
C ILE A 24 9.35 -13.94 -12.11
N GLU A 25 8.89 -14.63 -13.15
CA GLU A 25 7.47 -14.68 -13.50
C GLU A 25 6.63 -15.29 -12.37
N LEU A 26 7.05 -16.41 -11.81
CA LEU A 26 6.38 -17.04 -10.66
C LEU A 26 6.38 -16.10 -9.45
N TYR A 27 7.51 -15.41 -9.18
CA TYR A 27 7.58 -14.41 -8.12
C TYR A 27 6.58 -13.27 -8.36
N LEU A 28 6.49 -12.74 -9.59
CA LEU A 28 5.57 -11.66 -9.94
C LEU A 28 4.10 -12.08 -9.84
N VAL A 29 3.79 -13.34 -10.17
CA VAL A 29 2.41 -13.87 -10.16
C VAL A 29 1.98 -14.29 -8.76
N PHE A 30 2.84 -14.95 -7.99
CA PHE A 30 2.45 -15.61 -6.75
C PHE A 30 2.83 -14.88 -5.46
N VAL A 31 3.83 -13.97 -5.51
CA VAL A 31 4.21 -13.25 -4.31
C VAL A 31 3.20 -12.16 -3.98
N ASN A 32 2.46 -12.42 -2.94
CA ASN A 32 1.56 -11.42 -2.34
C ASN A 32 2.38 -10.37 -1.60
N ARG A 33 2.35 -9.12 -2.07
CA ARG A 33 2.91 -7.99 -1.32
C ARG A 33 1.79 -7.18 -0.69
N SER A 34 1.93 -6.89 0.59
CA SER A 34 1.16 -5.83 1.25
C SER A 34 1.50 -4.50 0.56
N GLY A 35 0.50 -3.70 0.26
CA GLY A 35 0.66 -2.37 -0.30
C GLY A 35 0.07 -1.34 0.65
N GLU A 36 0.69 -0.18 0.75
CA GLU A 36 0.14 0.97 1.45
C GLU A 36 -0.28 2.01 0.42
N PHE A 37 -1.48 2.53 0.58
CA PHE A 37 -1.93 3.74 -0.10
C PHE A 37 -1.75 4.91 0.87
N ARG A 38 -1.04 5.96 0.44
CA ARG A 38 -0.74 7.12 1.29
C ARG A 38 -1.54 8.32 0.82
N ILE A 39 -2.23 8.95 1.75
CA ILE A 39 -2.79 10.28 1.59
C ILE A 39 -1.84 11.21 2.34
N GLN A 40 -1.01 11.93 1.61
CA GLN A 40 -0.05 12.89 2.15
C GLN A 40 -0.13 14.18 1.36
N GLY A 41 -0.43 15.28 2.03
CA GLY A 41 -0.27 16.63 1.47
C GLY A 41 1.14 17.17 1.70
N ALA A 42 1.46 18.32 1.08
CA ALA A 42 2.77 18.95 1.17
C ALA A 42 3.00 19.70 2.48
N GLU A 43 1.96 20.34 3.03
CA GLU A 43 2.03 21.10 4.26
C GLU A 43 1.45 20.31 5.43
N VAL A 44 2.25 20.17 6.49
CA VAL A 44 1.94 19.36 7.68
C VAL A 44 1.62 20.30 8.84
N PHE A 45 0.52 20.06 9.52
CA PHE A 45 0.19 20.74 10.78
C PHE A 45 -0.44 19.77 11.77
N ASP A 46 -0.29 20.08 13.05
CA ASP A 46 -0.98 19.36 14.10
C ASP A 46 -2.43 19.86 14.17
N LEU A 47 -3.38 18.97 13.83
CA LEU A 47 -4.79 19.23 14.03
C LEU A 47 -5.03 19.42 15.53
N ALA A 48 -5.93 20.32 15.89
CA ALA A 48 -6.24 20.70 17.26
C ALA A 48 -6.26 19.52 18.25
N ASP A 49 -5.98 19.85 19.49
CA ASP A 49 -5.81 18.95 20.63
C ASP A 49 -6.73 17.72 20.60
N PHE A 50 -6.16 16.53 20.42
CA PHE A 50 -6.88 15.27 20.48
C PHE A 50 -7.02 14.82 21.94
N GLY A 51 -7.52 15.76 22.78
CA GLY A 51 -7.80 15.54 24.18
C GLY A 51 -9.02 14.65 24.45
N SER A 52 -9.34 14.42 25.70
CA SER A 52 -10.47 13.57 26.09
C SER A 52 -11.78 14.05 25.49
N GLY A 53 -12.50 13.17 24.83
CA GLY A 53 -13.78 13.43 24.17
C GLY A 53 -13.70 13.96 22.74
N ALA A 54 -12.54 14.35 22.26
CA ALA A 54 -12.35 14.81 20.88
C ALA A 54 -12.73 13.73 19.86
N VAL A 55 -13.45 14.12 18.82
CA VAL A 55 -13.87 13.23 17.71
C VAL A 55 -13.36 13.79 16.39
N VAL A 56 -12.61 12.97 15.67
CA VAL A 56 -12.11 13.34 14.35
C VAL A 56 -12.54 12.27 13.34
N SER A 57 -13.16 12.69 12.25
CA SER A 57 -13.59 11.82 11.17
C SER A 57 -12.97 12.27 9.85
N HIS A 58 -12.51 11.31 9.05
CA HIS A 58 -11.95 11.60 7.73
C HIS A 58 -12.44 10.61 6.68
N ALA A 59 -13.01 11.14 5.59
CA ALA A 59 -13.42 10.34 4.44
C ALA A 59 -12.29 10.20 3.44
N PHE A 60 -12.11 9.00 2.90
CA PHE A 60 -11.12 8.71 1.88
C PHE A 60 -11.64 7.68 0.87
N LEU A 61 -11.20 7.81 -0.38
CA LEU A 61 -11.53 6.89 -1.45
C LEU A 61 -10.50 5.76 -1.54
N MET A 62 -10.93 4.53 -1.35
CA MET A 62 -10.07 3.37 -1.50
C MET A 62 -10.01 2.91 -2.96
N ARG A 63 -8.87 3.11 -3.63
CA ARG A 63 -8.67 2.74 -5.04
C ARG A 63 -8.24 1.28 -5.26
N GLY A 64 -8.25 0.47 -4.23
CA GLY A 64 -7.82 -0.92 -4.32
C GLY A 64 -8.64 -1.85 -3.44
N ASP A 65 -8.68 -3.15 -3.77
CA ASP A 65 -9.34 -4.13 -2.90
C ASP A 65 -8.46 -4.59 -1.76
N GLY A 66 -9.09 -5.20 -0.76
CA GLY A 66 -8.41 -5.90 0.30
C GLY A 66 -7.90 -4.97 1.40
N LEU A 67 -8.62 -3.85 1.66
CA LEU A 67 -8.37 -2.98 2.81
C LEU A 67 -8.40 -3.82 4.09
N ASN A 68 -7.34 -3.76 4.88
CA ASN A 68 -7.20 -4.53 6.11
C ASN A 68 -6.62 -3.72 7.28
N SER A 69 -6.23 -2.48 7.02
CA SER A 69 -5.75 -1.59 8.07
C SER A 69 -5.82 -0.13 7.62
N VAL A 70 -5.91 0.75 8.59
CA VAL A 70 -5.75 2.19 8.41
C VAL A 70 -4.75 2.68 9.44
N ALA A 71 -3.67 3.30 8.98
CA ALA A 71 -2.71 3.95 9.85
C ALA A 71 -2.91 5.46 9.80
N VAL A 72 -2.89 6.09 10.98
CA VAL A 72 -3.03 7.53 11.16
C VAL A 72 -1.80 8.06 11.87
N GLN A 73 -1.38 9.25 11.53
CA GLN A 73 -0.23 9.88 12.17
C GLN A 73 -0.67 10.71 13.37
N PHE A 74 -0.07 10.43 14.53
CA PHE A 74 -0.24 11.17 15.78
C PHE A 74 0.98 12.01 16.06
N GLY A 75 0.78 13.20 16.63
CA GLY A 75 1.78 14.03 17.24
C GLY A 75 1.65 14.03 18.77
N SER A 76 2.77 14.09 19.48
CA SER A 76 2.77 14.27 20.94
C SER A 76 3.97 15.09 21.37
N ASP A 77 3.81 15.94 22.40
CA ASP A 77 4.87 16.72 23.00
C ASP A 77 5.68 15.94 24.05
N SER A 78 5.09 14.88 24.58
CA SER A 78 5.67 14.08 25.68
C SER A 78 5.29 12.60 25.53
N LYS A 79 5.83 11.75 26.40
CA LYS A 79 5.36 10.36 26.50
C LYS A 79 3.93 10.35 27.01
N ALA A 80 3.02 9.82 26.21
CA ALA A 80 1.60 9.78 26.49
C ALA A 80 1.00 8.43 26.10
N GLN A 81 -0.13 8.10 26.75
CA GLN A 81 -1.01 7.05 26.31
C GLN A 81 -2.36 7.67 26.01
N VAL A 82 -2.87 7.44 24.83
CA VAL A 82 -4.23 7.83 24.46
C VAL A 82 -5.07 6.59 24.20
N ASN A 83 -6.22 6.52 24.85
CA ASN A 83 -7.20 5.48 24.58
C ASN A 83 -8.07 5.96 23.42
N VAL A 84 -7.97 5.26 22.29
CA VAL A 84 -8.68 5.64 21.05
C VAL A 84 -9.73 4.60 20.74
N GLN A 85 -10.97 5.03 20.69
CA GLN A 85 -12.04 4.29 20.03
C GLN A 85 -11.99 4.65 18.55
N TRP A 86 -11.90 3.67 17.68
CA TRP A 86 -11.92 3.89 16.25
C TRP A 86 -13.07 3.12 15.59
N THR A 87 -13.67 3.72 14.59
CA THR A 87 -14.71 3.10 13.77
C THR A 87 -14.44 3.38 12.31
N LEU A 88 -14.48 2.34 11.49
CA LEU A 88 -14.41 2.46 10.04
C LEU A 88 -15.79 2.24 9.45
N TRP A 89 -16.28 3.24 8.75
CA TRP A 89 -17.56 3.22 8.06
C TRP A 89 -17.33 3.03 6.56
N ARG A 90 -18.20 2.27 5.89
CA ARG A 90 -18.33 2.33 4.44
C ARG A 90 -19.29 3.47 4.11
N GLY A 91 -18.87 4.37 3.23
CA GLY A 91 -19.62 5.57 2.85
C GLY A 91 -18.92 6.85 3.26
N MET A 92 -19.50 7.96 2.86
CA MET A 92 -19.03 9.31 3.18
C MET A 92 -19.84 9.88 4.33
N ALA A 93 -19.21 10.60 5.24
CA ALA A 93 -19.87 11.22 6.38
C ALA A 93 -20.92 12.29 6.00
N GLU A 94 -20.87 12.81 4.77
CA GLU A 94 -21.92 13.69 4.22
C GLU A 94 -23.26 12.98 3.99
N GLN A 95 -23.24 11.66 3.88
CA GLN A 95 -24.44 10.84 3.65
C GLN A 95 -24.58 9.80 4.77
N PRO A 96 -24.84 10.24 6.02
CA PRO A 96 -24.85 9.34 7.16
C PRO A 96 -25.89 8.21 7.04
N ALA A 97 -26.98 8.44 6.32
CA ALA A 97 -27.98 7.40 6.05
C ALA A 97 -27.46 6.23 5.17
N GLU A 98 -26.42 6.46 4.39
CA GLU A 98 -25.78 5.47 3.53
C GLU A 98 -24.53 4.83 4.17
N MET A 99 -24.12 5.34 5.34
CA MET A 99 -22.97 4.81 6.05
C MET A 99 -23.33 3.49 6.74
N THR A 100 -22.51 2.49 6.48
CA THR A 100 -22.59 1.20 7.17
C THR A 100 -21.32 0.97 7.97
N ARG A 101 -21.45 0.62 9.25
CA ARG A 101 -20.32 0.27 10.11
C ARG A 101 -19.63 -0.98 9.56
N ALA A 102 -18.36 -0.83 9.22
CA ALA A 102 -17.57 -1.93 8.68
C ALA A 102 -16.77 -2.62 9.77
N PHE A 103 -16.00 -1.83 10.54
CA PHE A 103 -15.11 -2.30 11.60
C PHE A 103 -15.05 -1.26 12.72
N ASP A 104 -14.68 -1.71 13.92
CA ASP A 104 -14.44 -0.86 15.07
C ASP A 104 -13.54 -1.54 16.10
N GLY A 105 -13.02 -0.75 17.01
CA GLY A 105 -12.21 -1.22 18.11
C GLY A 105 -11.86 -0.11 19.10
N VAL A 106 -11.24 -0.52 20.20
CA VAL A 106 -10.65 0.38 21.19
C VAL A 106 -9.21 -0.05 21.41
N GLU A 107 -8.29 0.89 21.30
CA GLU A 107 -6.86 0.64 21.45
C GLU A 107 -6.20 1.66 22.37
N ALA A 108 -5.31 1.20 23.24
CA ALA A 108 -4.42 2.04 24.01
C ALA A 108 -3.16 2.33 23.15
N VAL A 109 -3.02 3.56 22.71
CA VAL A 109 -1.94 4.01 21.84
C VAL A 109 -0.86 4.69 22.66
N GLU A 110 0.31 4.08 22.77
CA GLU A 110 1.46 4.70 23.40
C GLU A 110 2.19 5.61 22.42
N LEU A 111 2.43 6.85 22.80
CA LEU A 111 3.09 7.87 22.02
C LEU A 111 4.41 8.29 22.69
N ARG A 112 5.40 8.61 21.87
CA ARG A 112 6.64 9.27 22.26
C ARG A 112 6.60 10.71 21.70
N PRO A 113 7.45 11.62 22.20
CA PRO A 113 7.56 12.93 21.59
C PRO A 113 7.80 12.88 20.09
N GLY A 114 7.13 13.75 19.33
CA GLY A 114 7.18 13.82 17.86
C GLY A 114 6.04 13.10 17.17
N HIS A 115 6.15 12.94 15.85
CA HIS A 115 5.13 12.36 14.99
C HIS A 115 5.33 10.86 14.82
N GLN A 116 4.27 10.07 14.99
CA GLN A 116 4.29 8.62 14.91
C GLN A 116 3.07 8.06 14.20
N TRP A 117 3.29 7.02 13.40
CA TRP A 117 2.21 6.27 12.76
C TRP A 117 1.66 5.21 13.71
N ARG A 118 0.32 5.14 13.79
CA ARG A 118 -0.41 4.08 14.49
C ARG A 118 -1.38 3.41 13.54
N THR A 119 -1.38 2.08 13.54
CA THR A 119 -2.11 1.26 12.58
C THR A 119 -3.23 0.54 13.30
N PHE A 120 -4.45 0.79 12.86
CA PHE A 120 -5.66 0.09 13.26
C PHE A 120 -5.92 -1.03 12.27
N ALA A 121 -5.75 -2.27 12.73
CA ALA A 121 -5.86 -3.46 11.90
C ALA A 121 -7.23 -4.13 12.09
N PHE A 122 -7.77 -4.68 11.00
CA PHE A 122 -9.07 -5.34 11.00
C PHE A 122 -9.12 -6.46 9.95
N THR A 123 -10.20 -7.22 9.97
CA THR A 123 -10.43 -8.27 8.97
C THR A 123 -10.51 -7.66 7.56
N ARG A 124 -9.88 -8.31 6.61
CA ARG A 124 -9.79 -7.85 5.23
C ARG A 124 -11.16 -7.59 4.60
N ASP A 125 -11.38 -6.37 4.10
CA ASP A 125 -12.49 -6.06 3.20
C ASP A 125 -12.12 -6.35 1.75
N ALA A 126 -12.59 -7.48 1.23
CA ALA A 126 -12.26 -7.93 -0.12
C ALA A 126 -12.86 -7.04 -1.22
N SER A 127 -13.91 -6.28 -0.91
CA SER A 127 -14.68 -5.45 -1.86
C SER A 127 -14.45 -3.95 -1.71
N SER A 128 -13.26 -3.56 -1.22
CA SER A 128 -12.96 -2.16 -0.90
C SER A 128 -12.68 -1.26 -2.11
N ARG A 129 -12.52 -1.82 -3.30
CA ARG A 129 -12.15 -1.05 -4.49
C ARG A 129 -13.21 -0.02 -4.89
N ASP A 130 -12.73 1.20 -5.17
CA ASP A 130 -13.52 2.35 -5.61
C ASP A 130 -14.71 2.67 -4.66
N ARG A 131 -14.50 2.40 -3.36
CA ARG A 131 -15.45 2.71 -2.30
C ARG A 131 -14.93 3.78 -1.38
N TRP A 132 -15.85 4.62 -0.94
CA TRP A 132 -15.58 5.58 0.11
C TRP A 132 -15.61 4.89 1.47
N TYR A 133 -14.68 5.31 2.31
CA TYR A 133 -14.61 4.94 3.73
C TYR A 133 -14.47 6.21 4.54
N THR A 134 -15.06 6.20 5.71
CA THR A 134 -14.86 7.24 6.74
C THR A 134 -14.24 6.56 7.96
N ILE A 135 -13.04 6.98 8.36
CA ILE A 135 -12.49 6.61 9.65
C ILE A 135 -12.89 7.66 10.67
N GLU A 136 -13.45 7.23 11.78
CA GLU A 136 -13.76 8.05 12.95
C GLU A 136 -12.85 7.63 14.10
N LEU A 137 -12.20 8.59 14.70
CA LEU A 137 -11.34 8.43 15.87
C LEU A 137 -11.92 9.26 17.01
N ARG A 138 -12.15 8.61 18.15
CA ARG A 138 -12.61 9.27 19.38
C ARG A 138 -11.59 9.06 20.47
N SER A 139 -11.11 10.13 21.07
CA SER A 139 -10.27 10.07 22.27
C SER A 139 -11.12 9.78 23.49
N LEU A 140 -10.85 8.68 24.16
CA LEU A 140 -11.50 8.31 25.42
C LEU A 140 -10.75 8.86 26.64
N GLY A 141 -9.51 9.32 26.45
CA GLY A 141 -8.70 9.90 27.50
C GLY A 141 -7.21 9.86 27.13
N VAL A 142 -6.47 10.81 27.70
CA VAL A 142 -5.02 10.94 27.53
C VAL A 142 -4.38 10.90 28.90
N ALA A 143 -3.36 10.06 29.05
CA ALA A 143 -2.59 9.93 30.27
C ALA A 143 -1.10 10.15 29.98
N ARG A 144 -0.39 10.81 30.88
CA ARG A 144 1.06 10.94 30.80
C ARG A 144 1.74 9.63 31.21
N LEU A 145 2.73 9.21 30.44
CA LEU A 145 3.61 8.10 30.76
C LEU A 145 4.98 8.61 31.22
N GLY A 146 5.26 8.49 32.53
CA GLY A 146 6.52 8.89 33.12
C GLY A 146 6.46 10.20 33.91
N PRO A 147 7.61 10.60 34.53
CA PRO A 147 7.67 11.80 35.34
C PRO A 147 7.39 13.04 34.48
N GLY A 148 6.62 13.97 35.05
CA GLY A 148 6.42 15.29 34.48
C GLY A 148 7.73 16.10 34.45
N PRO A 149 7.78 17.22 33.70
CA PRO A 149 8.94 18.11 33.75
C PRO A 149 9.18 18.57 35.19
N GLU A 150 10.43 18.47 35.65
CA GLU A 150 10.80 18.90 37.00
C GLU A 150 10.39 20.38 37.21
N GLY A 151 9.50 20.65 38.18
CA GLY A 151 9.06 22.00 38.56
C GLY A 151 7.92 22.60 37.75
N GLY A 152 7.29 21.88 36.82
CA GLY A 152 6.15 22.36 36.02
C GLY A 152 4.79 21.94 36.59
N VAL A 153 3.77 22.75 36.34
CA VAL A 153 2.37 22.39 36.55
C VAL A 153 2.09 21.07 35.81
N ASP A 154 1.36 20.13 36.45
CA ASP A 154 0.94 18.85 35.85
C ASP A 154 -0.07 19.07 34.70
N ALA A 155 0.34 19.77 33.67
CA ALA A 155 -0.48 19.92 32.48
C ALA A 155 -0.59 18.55 31.76
N PRO A 156 -1.78 18.18 31.31
CA PRO A 156 -1.96 16.94 30.55
C PRO A 156 -1.07 16.96 29.30
N PRO A 157 -0.55 15.81 28.87
CA PRO A 157 0.23 15.71 27.63
C PRO A 157 -0.63 16.17 26.45
N ARG A 158 -0.04 16.95 25.58
CA ARG A 158 -0.69 17.39 24.36
C ARG A 158 -0.56 16.31 23.30
N VAL A 159 -1.68 15.79 22.84
CA VAL A 159 -1.76 14.83 21.73
C VAL A 159 -2.56 15.44 20.60
N ALA A 160 -2.07 15.34 19.40
CA ALA A 160 -2.73 15.83 18.18
C ALA A 160 -2.77 14.76 17.10
N LEU A 161 -3.66 14.90 16.15
CA LEU A 161 -3.60 14.18 14.88
C LEU A 161 -2.89 15.06 13.84
N VAL A 162 -2.08 14.44 13.01
CA VAL A 162 -1.34 15.16 11.96
C VAL A 162 -2.20 15.25 10.71
N ALA A 163 -2.32 16.46 10.18
CA ALA A 163 -3.12 16.76 9.01
C ALA A 163 -2.33 17.61 7.99
N SER A 164 -2.85 17.72 6.79
CA SER A 164 -2.37 18.61 5.74
C SER A 164 -3.45 19.58 5.32
N HIS A 165 -3.08 20.81 4.96
CA HIS A 165 -3.97 21.77 4.33
C HIS A 165 -4.40 21.35 2.93
N ASP A 166 -3.53 20.60 2.23
CA ASP A 166 -3.86 20.05 0.94
C ASP A 166 -4.85 18.89 1.09
N ASN A 167 -5.87 18.90 0.24
CA ASN A 167 -6.71 17.74 0.05
C ASN A 167 -6.34 17.06 -1.27
N PRO A 168 -5.37 16.13 -1.29
CA PRO A 168 -4.89 15.49 -2.51
C PRO A 168 -5.95 14.60 -3.17
N GLU A 169 -6.97 14.22 -2.41
CA GLU A 169 -8.12 13.50 -2.95
C GLU A 169 -9.30 14.48 -3.10
N ARG A 170 -9.66 14.77 -4.34
CA ARG A 170 -10.88 15.54 -4.63
C ARG A 170 -12.07 14.83 -3.96
N GLY A 171 -12.56 15.38 -2.84
CA GLY A 171 -13.69 14.87 -2.09
C GLY A 171 -13.37 14.21 -0.74
N GLY A 172 -12.11 14.10 -0.33
CA GLY A 172 -11.77 13.74 1.06
C GLY A 172 -12.22 14.85 2.01
N LEU A 173 -13.01 14.50 3.02
CA LEU A 173 -13.60 15.45 3.95
C LEU A 173 -13.12 15.15 5.36
N LEU A 174 -12.74 16.20 6.07
CA LEU A 174 -12.25 16.15 7.44
C LEU A 174 -13.24 16.85 8.37
N TRP A 175 -13.68 16.16 9.40
CA TRP A 175 -14.52 16.73 10.47
C TRP A 175 -13.79 16.65 11.81
N VAL A 176 -13.89 17.69 12.58
CA VAL A 176 -13.39 17.78 13.95
C VAL A 176 -14.55 18.21 14.83
N ASP A 177 -14.91 17.35 15.77
CA ASP A 177 -16.06 17.55 16.69
C ASP A 177 -17.35 17.93 15.94
N GLY A 178 -17.60 17.25 14.82
CA GLY A 178 -18.76 17.45 13.95
C GLY A 178 -18.68 18.65 13.02
N ALA A 179 -17.64 19.48 13.10
CA ALA A 179 -17.42 20.62 12.22
C ALA A 179 -16.52 20.26 11.05
N LEU A 180 -16.96 20.56 9.82
CA LEU A 180 -16.14 20.39 8.62
C LEU A 180 -14.91 21.33 8.68
N ARG A 181 -13.74 20.77 8.41
CA ARG A 181 -12.46 21.50 8.38
C ARG A 181 -11.79 21.34 7.02
N PRO A 182 -11.06 22.35 6.56
CA PRO A 182 -10.22 22.22 5.37
C PRO A 182 -9.04 21.27 5.67
N GLY A 183 -8.63 20.52 4.64
CA GLY A 183 -7.48 19.62 4.74
C GLY A 183 -7.83 18.14 4.81
N SER A 184 -6.83 17.33 5.06
CA SER A 184 -6.94 15.88 5.18
C SER A 184 -6.01 15.33 6.26
N LEU A 185 -6.43 14.27 6.96
CA LEU A 185 -5.54 13.54 7.85
C LEU A 185 -4.44 12.84 7.07
N PHE A 186 -3.26 12.72 7.69
CA PHE A 186 -2.23 11.83 7.22
C PHE A 186 -2.66 10.38 7.48
N ILE A 187 -3.09 9.71 6.40
CA ILE A 187 -3.59 8.34 6.43
C ILE A 187 -2.76 7.45 5.52
N ARG A 188 -2.55 6.22 5.97
CA ARG A 188 -2.06 5.11 5.15
C ARG A 188 -3.07 3.99 5.20
N ALA A 189 -3.70 3.69 4.08
CA ALA A 189 -4.58 2.55 3.96
C ALA A 189 -3.77 1.32 3.58
N GLY A 190 -3.68 0.35 4.48
CA GLY A 190 -3.03 -0.93 4.25
C GLY A 190 -3.94 -1.88 3.50
N ARG A 191 -3.37 -2.67 2.60
CA ARG A 191 -4.09 -3.69 1.85
C ARG A 191 -3.32 -4.99 1.87
N GLN A 192 -4.01 -6.07 2.17
CA GLN A 192 -3.43 -7.40 2.15
C GLN A 192 -3.42 -7.95 0.74
N GLY A 193 -2.21 -8.29 0.31
CA GLY A 193 -1.92 -9.24 -0.74
C GLY A 193 -2.64 -9.07 -2.06
N ARG A 194 -1.95 -8.40 -2.98
CA ARG A 194 -2.18 -8.61 -4.41
C ARG A 194 -0.87 -8.98 -5.07
N THR A 195 -0.95 -9.93 -5.99
CA THR A 195 0.15 -10.24 -6.89
C THR A 195 0.62 -8.97 -7.59
N ILE A 196 1.90 -8.85 -7.88
CA ILE A 196 2.46 -7.69 -8.61
C ILE A 196 1.71 -7.49 -9.93
N TYR A 197 1.29 -8.56 -10.59
CA TYR A 197 0.45 -8.52 -11.79
C TYR A 197 -0.88 -7.76 -11.54
N ARG A 198 -1.62 -8.07 -10.47
CA ARG A 198 -2.85 -7.34 -10.12
C ARG A 198 -2.59 -5.87 -9.75
N ARG A 199 -1.43 -5.59 -9.20
CA ARG A 199 -1.00 -4.22 -8.88
C ARG A 199 -0.71 -3.44 -10.15
N PHE A 200 -0.03 -4.05 -11.11
CA PHE A 200 0.19 -3.49 -12.44
C PHE A 200 -1.12 -3.12 -13.13
N VAL A 201 -2.09 -4.04 -13.16
CA VAL A 201 -3.42 -3.81 -13.75
C VAL A 201 -4.16 -2.64 -13.08
N ILE A 202 -3.97 -2.41 -11.78
CA ILE A 202 -4.69 -1.37 -11.04
C ILE A 202 -3.98 -0.01 -11.11
N GLU A 203 -2.67 0.01 -11.03
CA GLU A 203 -1.89 1.24 -10.88
C GLU A 203 -1.35 1.76 -12.23
N VAL A 204 -1.06 0.88 -13.15
CA VAL A 204 -0.48 1.21 -14.47
C VAL A 204 -1.53 1.26 -15.56
N GLU A 205 -2.51 0.36 -15.54
CA GLU A 205 -3.57 0.27 -16.56
C GLU A 205 -4.35 1.58 -16.74
N PRO A 206 -4.73 2.35 -15.68
CA PRO A 206 -5.41 3.64 -15.87
C PRO A 206 -4.57 4.70 -16.61
N ASN A 207 -3.25 4.57 -16.58
CA ASN A 207 -2.31 5.49 -17.22
C ASN A 207 -1.87 5.03 -18.62
N LEU A 208 -2.29 3.85 -19.04
CA LEU A 208 -2.02 3.34 -20.38
C LEU A 208 -2.97 3.95 -21.41
N SER A 209 -2.52 4.00 -22.66
CA SER A 209 -3.38 4.39 -23.78
C SER A 209 -4.61 3.46 -23.85
N PRO A 210 -5.76 3.94 -24.37
CA PRO A 210 -6.99 3.15 -24.46
C PRO A 210 -6.80 1.78 -25.13
N VAL A 211 -5.92 1.70 -26.14
CA VAL A 211 -5.59 0.46 -26.85
C VAL A 211 -4.91 -0.56 -25.95
N LEU A 212 -3.98 -0.12 -25.10
CA LEU A 212 -3.25 -1.00 -24.17
C LEU A 212 -4.10 -1.40 -22.94
N ARG A 213 -5.24 -0.77 -22.71
CA ARG A 213 -6.20 -1.18 -21.67
C ARG A 213 -7.03 -2.40 -22.08
N ILE A 214 -7.07 -2.72 -23.37
CA ILE A 214 -7.83 -3.87 -23.87
C ILE A 214 -7.10 -5.14 -23.41
N ARG A 215 -7.74 -5.96 -22.58
CA ARG A 215 -7.17 -7.21 -22.05
C ARG A 215 -6.60 -8.12 -23.14
N ALA A 216 -7.28 -8.19 -24.30
CA ALA A 216 -6.80 -8.95 -25.44
C ALA A 216 -5.43 -8.45 -25.95
N VAL A 217 -5.20 -7.13 -25.99
CA VAL A 217 -3.93 -6.54 -26.40
C VAL A 217 -2.83 -6.83 -25.38
N GLN A 218 -3.14 -6.74 -24.08
CA GLN A 218 -2.20 -7.10 -23.02
C GLN A 218 -1.75 -8.56 -23.13
N TRP A 219 -2.70 -9.48 -23.32
CA TRP A 219 -2.39 -10.88 -23.56
C TRP A 219 -1.58 -11.11 -24.83
N LEU A 220 -1.88 -10.38 -25.90
CA LEU A 220 -1.13 -10.45 -27.15
C LEU A 220 0.33 -10.03 -26.96
N VAL A 221 0.59 -8.96 -26.19
CA VAL A 221 1.96 -8.53 -25.85
C VAL A 221 2.69 -9.59 -25.03
N VAL A 222 2.03 -10.18 -24.02
CA VAL A 222 2.60 -11.25 -23.20
C VAL A 222 2.93 -12.46 -24.05
N VAL A 223 2.02 -12.90 -24.92
CA VAL A 223 2.23 -14.04 -25.84
C VAL A 223 3.35 -13.75 -26.82
N ALA A 224 3.38 -12.56 -27.41
CA ALA A 224 4.44 -12.16 -28.35
C ALA A 224 5.82 -12.16 -27.68
N PHE A 225 5.91 -11.67 -26.44
CA PHE A 225 7.16 -11.71 -25.66
C PHE A 225 7.62 -13.14 -25.40
N HIS A 226 6.74 -14.04 -24.99
CA HIS A 226 7.06 -15.45 -24.76
C HIS A 226 7.49 -16.16 -26.05
N TRP A 227 6.81 -15.87 -27.15
CA TRP A 227 7.20 -16.38 -28.46
C TRP A 227 8.58 -15.90 -28.90
N ALA A 228 8.86 -14.61 -28.78
CA ALA A 228 10.18 -14.05 -29.11
C ALA A 228 11.27 -14.68 -28.24
N PHE A 229 11.02 -14.87 -26.95
CA PHE A 229 11.93 -15.55 -26.04
C PHE A 229 12.16 -17.01 -26.43
N LEU A 230 11.10 -17.76 -26.77
CA LEU A 230 11.19 -19.14 -27.22
C LEU A 230 12.02 -19.26 -28.51
N VAL A 231 11.77 -18.39 -29.50
CA VAL A 231 12.54 -18.34 -30.75
C VAL A 231 14.00 -18.05 -30.47
N PHE A 232 14.31 -17.09 -29.60
CA PHE A 232 15.69 -16.80 -29.19
C PHE A 232 16.36 -18.02 -28.56
N VAL A 233 15.70 -18.70 -27.63
CA VAL A 233 16.23 -19.92 -27.01
C VAL A 233 16.48 -21.00 -28.04
N LEU A 234 15.53 -21.26 -28.93
CA LEU A 234 15.70 -22.26 -30.01
C LEU A 234 16.83 -21.90 -30.97
N ALA A 235 17.00 -20.61 -31.33
CA ALA A 235 18.11 -20.16 -32.17
C ALA A 235 19.46 -20.44 -31.49
N VAL A 236 19.62 -20.11 -30.21
CA VAL A 236 20.86 -20.39 -29.47
C VAL A 236 21.17 -21.90 -29.41
N PHE A 237 20.13 -22.74 -29.25
CA PHE A 237 20.32 -24.19 -29.23
C PHE A 237 20.57 -24.79 -30.61
N SER A 238 20.00 -24.24 -31.69
CA SER A 238 20.21 -24.71 -33.06
C SER A 238 21.62 -24.40 -33.58
N ASP A 239 22.12 -23.21 -33.24
CA ASP A 239 23.47 -22.79 -33.62
C ASP A 239 24.54 -23.67 -32.95
N ALA A 240 24.29 -24.10 -31.71
CA ALA A 240 25.15 -25.04 -30.99
C ALA A 240 25.22 -26.45 -31.65
N ARG A 241 24.31 -26.79 -32.58
CA ARG A 241 24.31 -28.07 -33.30
C ARG A 241 25.08 -28.02 -34.60
N ARG A 242 25.37 -26.85 -35.19
CA ARG A 242 25.95 -26.69 -36.53
C ARG A 242 27.49 -26.70 -36.58
N GLU A 243 28.18 -26.69 -35.47
CA GLU A 243 29.63 -26.52 -35.39
C GLU A 243 30.50 -27.79 -35.18
N PRO A 244 30.28 -28.98 -35.70
CA PRO A 244 31.33 -29.98 -35.65
C PRO A 244 31.73 -30.58 -36.97
N THR A 245 31.42 -29.99 -38.13
CA THR A 245 31.71 -30.68 -39.41
C THR A 245 32.90 -30.12 -40.19
N SER A 246 33.51 -29.00 -39.79
CA SER A 246 34.65 -28.43 -40.55
C SER A 246 36.05 -28.86 -40.09
N ALA A 247 36.18 -29.50 -38.91
CA ALA A 247 37.50 -29.89 -38.37
C ALA A 247 37.96 -31.30 -38.76
N ALA A 248 37.21 -32.04 -39.59
CA ALA A 248 37.53 -33.40 -39.98
C ALA A 248 38.13 -33.52 -41.45
N ARG A 249 38.50 -32.39 -42.02
CA ARG A 249 39.18 -32.37 -43.36
C ARG A 249 40.45 -31.53 -43.31
N GLN A 250 41.43 -32.00 -42.57
CA GLN A 250 42.84 -31.68 -42.75
C GLN A 250 43.67 -32.91 -42.41
#